data_0ae7752594f449c2c970ba72fd95d15a
#
_entry.id   0ae7752594f449c2c970ba72fd95d15a
#
_cell.length_a   1.000
_cell.length_b   1.000
_cell.length_c   1.000
_cell.angle_alpha   90.00
_cell.angle_beta   90.00
_cell.angle_gamma   90.00
#
_symmetry.space_group_name_H-M   'P 1'
#
loop_
_entity.id
_entity.type
_entity.pdbx_description
1 polymer ?
#
loop_
_entity_poly.entity_id
_entity_poly.type
_entity_poly.pdbx_seq_one_letter_code
_entity_poly.pdbx_strand_id
1 'polypeptide(L)'
;MNSISYTIISCIFSIILLIVYFSKERINYVENKIYSIIVITTFISCFTEIISFILVKTGISANSPVYQYTIKFLFLGFLMWLYLFSLYTVAVGRKLRGVLKDNTLPAKKLTVGFVLVVLVVLALPLQIIETNGLLLPVGTSVMLIYILATMCIIVMIISMILGRKNLKSRKYVPLYLLIFFFAVVLVVQKLLPELFLINPAFVVIAFSMYFTIENPDMNMVDELIENKKLIERAAEEKSIFLFKMSQGLKEPVNAIDKQIKIFENNNLTKKDIAIVMENINQ
;
A
#
# COMPACT_ATOMS: atom_id res chain seq x y z
N MET A 1 -36.78 -0.90 -2.33
CA MET A 1 -36.44 -2.32 -2.03
C MET A 1 -35.11 -2.73 -2.64
N ASN A 2 -34.73 -2.25 -3.83
CA ASN A 2 -33.51 -2.66 -4.52
C ASN A 2 -32.22 -2.16 -3.87
N SER A 3 -32.18 -0.97 -3.25
CA SER A 3 -30.96 -0.41 -2.65
C SER A 3 -30.42 -1.23 -1.48
N ILE A 4 -31.30 -1.68 -0.56
CA ILE A 4 -30.89 -2.49 0.58
C ILE A 4 -30.28 -3.84 0.16
N SER A 5 -30.76 -4.44 -0.95
CA SER A 5 -30.23 -5.70 -1.47
C SER A 5 -28.78 -5.55 -1.92
N TYR A 6 -28.43 -4.46 -2.60
CA TYR A 6 -27.04 -4.18 -3.01
C TYR A 6 -26.12 -3.99 -1.82
N THR A 7 -26.60 -3.31 -0.77
CA THR A 7 -25.82 -3.10 0.47
C THR A 7 -25.61 -4.40 1.23
N ILE A 8 -26.62 -5.28 1.30
CA ILE A 8 -26.50 -6.60 1.94
C ILE A 8 -25.48 -7.46 1.19
N ILE A 9 -25.55 -7.50 -0.15
CA ILE A 9 -24.59 -8.23 -0.98
C ILE A 9 -23.17 -7.69 -0.75
N SER A 10 -23.01 -6.36 -0.73
CA SER A 10 -21.72 -5.72 -0.47
C SER A 10 -21.18 -6.06 0.92
N CYS A 11 -22.05 -6.11 1.94
CA CYS A 11 -21.67 -6.51 3.28
C CYS A 11 -21.19 -7.96 3.32
N ILE A 12 -21.86 -8.90 2.65
CA ILE A 12 -21.42 -10.30 2.54
C ILE A 12 -20.05 -10.38 1.87
N PHE A 13 -19.85 -9.70 0.74
CA PHE A 13 -18.54 -9.67 0.07
C PHE A 13 -17.46 -9.03 0.95
N SER A 14 -17.78 -7.99 1.71
CA SER A 14 -16.81 -7.37 2.62
C SER A 14 -16.41 -8.30 3.77
N ILE A 15 -17.34 -9.13 4.29
CA ILE A 15 -17.04 -10.18 5.27
C ILE A 15 -16.13 -11.24 4.68
N ILE A 16 -16.43 -11.72 3.47
CA ILE A 16 -15.58 -12.71 2.77
C ILE A 16 -14.17 -12.15 2.60
N LEU A 17 -14.06 -10.90 2.13
CA LEU A 17 -12.77 -10.24 1.98
C LEU A 17 -12.01 -10.14 3.30
N LEU A 18 -12.69 -9.79 4.38
CA LEU A 18 -12.13 -9.69 5.73
C LEU A 18 -11.61 -11.05 6.20
N ILE A 19 -12.41 -12.12 6.07
CA ILE A 19 -11.99 -13.48 6.44
C ILE A 19 -10.77 -13.91 5.62
N VAL A 20 -10.84 -13.82 4.30
CA VAL A 20 -9.76 -14.22 3.38
C VAL A 20 -8.49 -13.41 3.67
N TYR A 21 -8.68 -12.11 3.89
CA TYR A 21 -7.55 -11.23 4.19
C TYR A 21 -6.91 -11.58 5.52
N PHE A 22 -7.63 -11.79 6.62
CA PHE A 22 -7.07 -12.07 7.95
C PHE A 22 -6.65 -13.53 8.18
N SER A 23 -6.96 -14.47 7.28
CA SER A 23 -6.55 -15.88 7.37
C SER A 23 -5.13 -16.15 6.88
N LYS A 24 -4.45 -15.22 6.22
CA LYS A 24 -3.11 -15.42 5.66
C LYS A 24 -2.04 -14.70 6.48
N GLU A 25 -0.84 -15.31 6.60
CA GLU A 25 0.36 -14.62 7.10
C GLU A 25 0.81 -13.53 6.14
N ARG A 26 1.36 -12.43 6.67
CA ARG A 26 1.64 -11.24 5.88
C ARG A 26 3.01 -10.65 6.12
N ILE A 27 3.56 -10.11 5.05
CA ILE A 27 4.76 -9.29 5.10
C ILE A 27 4.39 -7.89 5.62
N ASN A 28 5.20 -7.36 6.52
CA ASN A 28 4.92 -6.13 7.28
C ASN A 28 5.22 -4.84 6.46
N TYR A 29 4.62 -4.73 5.25
CA TYR A 29 4.73 -3.52 4.44
C TYR A 29 3.71 -2.45 4.85
N VAL A 30 4.05 -1.17 4.61
CA VAL A 30 3.15 -0.03 4.88
C VAL A 30 1.85 -0.14 4.07
N GLU A 31 1.93 -0.60 2.83
CA GLU A 31 0.79 -0.80 1.94
C GLU A 31 -0.22 -1.79 2.55
N ASN A 32 0.27 -2.90 3.14
CA ASN A 32 -0.56 -3.93 3.76
C ASN A 32 -1.22 -3.42 5.05
N LYS A 33 -0.52 -2.57 5.84
CA LYS A 33 -1.11 -1.94 7.02
C LYS A 33 -2.25 -0.99 6.67
N ILE A 34 -2.07 -0.18 5.63
CA ILE A 34 -3.13 0.74 5.18
C ILE A 34 -4.30 -0.08 4.64
N TYR A 35 -4.03 -1.11 3.85
CA TYR A 35 -5.07 -1.95 3.27
C TYR A 35 -5.88 -2.70 4.33
N SER A 36 -5.25 -3.21 5.40
CA SER A 36 -5.97 -3.86 6.51
C SER A 36 -7.02 -2.94 7.13
N ILE A 37 -6.69 -1.66 7.31
CA ILE A 37 -7.62 -0.67 7.84
C ILE A 37 -8.72 -0.35 6.81
N ILE A 38 -8.40 -0.30 5.50
CA ILE A 38 -9.39 -0.11 4.43
C ILE A 38 -10.44 -1.23 4.46
N VAL A 39 -10.03 -2.50 4.56
CA VAL A 39 -10.94 -3.65 4.60
C VAL A 39 -11.89 -3.57 5.81
N ILE A 40 -11.35 -3.26 7.00
CA ILE A 40 -12.16 -3.08 8.21
C ILE A 40 -13.14 -1.91 8.05
N THR A 41 -12.67 -0.78 7.52
CA THR A 41 -13.49 0.43 7.30
C THR A 41 -14.60 0.14 6.29
N THR A 42 -14.32 -0.62 5.23
CA THR A 42 -15.32 -1.04 4.23
C THR A 42 -16.44 -1.84 4.88
N PHE A 43 -16.09 -2.83 5.72
CA PHE A 43 -17.07 -3.63 6.44
C PHE A 43 -17.94 -2.78 7.38
N ILE A 44 -17.31 -1.92 8.21
CA ILE A 44 -18.02 -1.03 9.13
C ILE A 44 -18.95 -0.10 8.37
N SER A 45 -18.53 0.44 7.21
CA SER A 45 -19.35 1.32 6.39
C SER A 45 -20.58 0.59 5.82
N CYS A 46 -20.41 -0.61 5.26
CA CYS A 46 -21.53 -1.44 4.79
C CYS A 46 -22.51 -1.77 5.92
N PHE A 47 -21.99 -2.13 7.10
CA PHE A 47 -22.83 -2.45 8.27
C PHE A 47 -23.63 -1.24 8.77
N THR A 48 -22.97 -0.07 8.82
CA THR A 48 -23.63 1.19 9.21
C THR A 48 -24.75 1.58 8.23
N GLU A 49 -24.52 1.35 6.92
CA GLU A 49 -25.55 1.60 5.91
C GLU A 49 -26.77 0.67 6.08
N ILE A 50 -26.56 -0.61 6.37
CA ILE A 50 -27.67 -1.54 6.69
C ILE A 50 -28.46 -1.05 7.91
N ILE A 51 -27.76 -0.61 8.97
CA ILE A 51 -28.43 -0.03 10.16
C ILE A 51 -29.28 1.17 9.76
N SER A 52 -28.78 2.07 8.91
CA SER A 52 -29.55 3.25 8.48
C SER A 52 -30.82 2.87 7.74
N PHE A 53 -30.79 1.84 6.88
CA PHE A 53 -31.98 1.31 6.22
C PHE A 53 -33.00 0.68 7.21
N ILE A 54 -32.50 -0.06 8.20
CA ILE A 54 -33.38 -0.66 9.24
C ILE A 54 -34.05 0.44 10.03
N LEU A 55 -33.35 1.50 10.45
CA LEU A 55 -33.93 2.62 11.21
C LEU A 55 -35.03 3.33 10.43
N VAL A 56 -34.84 3.56 9.12
CA VAL A 56 -35.91 4.14 8.28
C VAL A 56 -37.11 3.19 8.20
N LYS A 57 -36.89 1.89 8.02
CA LYS A 57 -37.98 0.90 7.90
C LYS A 57 -38.74 0.69 9.20
N THR A 58 -38.13 0.89 10.37
CA THR A 58 -38.77 0.82 11.68
C THR A 58 -39.58 2.08 12.01
N GLY A 59 -39.65 3.07 11.11
CA GLY A 59 -40.42 4.29 11.28
C GLY A 59 -39.77 5.32 12.24
N ILE A 60 -38.47 5.19 12.50
CA ILE A 60 -37.76 6.18 13.28
C ILE A 60 -37.68 7.47 12.46
N SER A 61 -38.08 8.59 13.08
CA SER A 61 -38.04 9.90 12.43
C SER A 61 -36.64 10.24 11.93
N ALA A 62 -36.56 10.76 10.68
CA ALA A 62 -35.30 11.23 10.08
C ALA A 62 -34.60 12.30 10.94
N ASN A 63 -35.34 13.05 11.73
CA ASN A 63 -34.84 14.07 12.64
C ASN A 63 -34.43 13.52 14.02
N SER A 64 -34.60 12.22 14.28
CA SER A 64 -34.17 11.63 15.53
C SER A 64 -32.64 11.70 15.66
N PRO A 65 -32.10 11.95 16.87
CA PRO A 65 -30.64 11.97 17.09
C PRO A 65 -29.98 10.65 16.66
N VAL A 66 -30.65 9.51 16.90
CA VAL A 66 -30.10 8.18 16.55
C VAL A 66 -29.86 8.07 15.05
N TYR A 67 -30.82 8.47 14.21
CA TYR A 67 -30.69 8.43 12.77
C TYR A 67 -29.67 9.43 12.27
N GLN A 68 -29.64 10.64 12.80
CA GLN A 68 -28.65 11.67 12.44
C GLN A 68 -27.21 11.22 12.74
N TYR A 69 -26.95 10.62 13.91
CA TYR A 69 -25.64 10.07 14.25
C TYR A 69 -25.27 8.89 13.36
N THR A 70 -26.20 8.00 13.02
CA THR A 70 -25.96 6.88 12.11
C THR A 70 -25.49 7.39 10.73
N ILE A 71 -26.15 8.41 10.19
CA ILE A 71 -25.77 9.04 8.92
C ILE A 71 -24.41 9.73 9.04
N LYS A 72 -24.12 10.41 10.16
CA LYS A 72 -22.79 10.99 10.40
C LYS A 72 -21.71 9.91 10.38
N PHE A 73 -21.92 8.78 11.06
CA PHE A 73 -20.98 7.66 11.05
C PHE A 73 -20.78 7.06 9.67
N LEU A 74 -21.84 6.95 8.86
CA LEU A 74 -21.75 6.48 7.48
C LEU A 74 -20.86 7.41 6.63
N PHE A 75 -21.11 8.71 6.68
CA PHE A 75 -20.30 9.70 5.94
C PHE A 75 -18.84 9.78 6.42
N LEU A 76 -18.61 9.63 7.73
CA LEU A 76 -17.27 9.51 8.30
C LEU A 76 -16.56 8.25 7.82
N GLY A 77 -17.29 7.13 7.68
CA GLY A 77 -16.78 5.90 7.08
C GLY A 77 -16.31 6.13 5.65
N PHE A 78 -17.08 6.83 4.83
CA PHE A 78 -16.70 7.19 3.46
C PHE A 78 -15.47 8.11 3.42
N LEU A 79 -15.43 9.13 4.29
CA LEU A 79 -14.30 10.03 4.38
C LEU A 79 -13.03 9.30 4.84
N MET A 80 -13.15 8.43 5.85
CA MET A 80 -12.03 7.60 6.34
C MET A 80 -11.50 6.69 5.25
N TRP A 81 -12.40 6.09 4.47
CA TRP A 81 -12.02 5.23 3.34
C TRP A 81 -11.23 6.01 2.28
N LEU A 82 -11.73 7.18 1.85
CA LEU A 82 -11.04 8.05 0.90
C LEU A 82 -9.68 8.53 1.42
N TYR A 83 -9.63 8.88 2.71
CA TYR A 83 -8.38 9.29 3.36
C TYR A 83 -7.34 8.15 3.34
N LEU A 84 -7.71 6.94 3.75
CA LEU A 84 -6.83 5.77 3.73
C LEU A 84 -6.37 5.43 2.31
N PHE A 85 -7.28 5.53 1.35
CA PHE A 85 -6.95 5.31 -0.04
C PHE A 85 -5.98 6.38 -0.60
N SER A 86 -6.12 7.64 -0.17
CA SER A 86 -5.17 8.70 -0.51
C SER A 86 -3.78 8.43 0.10
N LEU A 87 -3.71 7.94 1.34
CA LEU A 87 -2.46 7.50 1.96
C LEU A 87 -1.81 6.34 1.21
N TYR A 88 -2.62 5.36 0.77
CA TYR A 88 -2.15 4.26 -0.06
C TYR A 88 -1.52 4.77 -1.36
N THR A 89 -2.20 5.65 -2.10
CA THR A 89 -1.68 6.20 -3.36
C THR A 89 -0.38 6.99 -3.17
N VAL A 90 -0.25 7.74 -2.06
CA VAL A 90 0.99 8.44 -1.70
C VAL A 90 2.10 7.45 -1.35
N ALA A 91 1.82 6.40 -0.58
CA ALA A 91 2.79 5.37 -0.21
C ALA A 91 3.33 4.64 -1.45
N VAL A 92 2.44 4.18 -2.33
CA VAL A 92 2.80 3.55 -3.61
C VAL A 92 3.63 4.50 -4.48
N GLY A 93 3.19 5.75 -4.63
CA GLY A 93 3.89 6.74 -5.44
C GLY A 93 5.30 7.07 -4.92
N ARG A 94 5.53 7.07 -3.60
CA ARG A 94 6.86 7.26 -2.99
C ARG A 94 7.75 6.04 -3.14
N LYS A 95 7.19 4.84 -2.95
CA LYS A 95 7.90 3.57 -3.11
C LYS A 95 8.41 3.40 -4.55
N LEU A 96 7.57 3.63 -5.54
CA LEU A 96 7.92 3.53 -6.96
C LEU A 96 8.94 4.58 -7.42
N ARG A 97 9.07 5.70 -6.71
CA ARG A 97 10.10 6.72 -6.96
C ARG A 97 11.41 6.48 -6.20
N GLY A 98 11.50 5.41 -5.40
CA GLY A 98 12.69 5.11 -4.58
C GLY A 98 12.92 6.07 -3.40
N VAL A 99 11.93 6.90 -3.05
CA VAL A 99 12.03 7.89 -1.95
C VAL A 99 11.76 7.25 -0.59
N LEU A 100 11.00 6.15 -0.55
CA LEU A 100 10.71 5.40 0.67
C LEU A 100 11.73 4.27 0.82
N LYS A 101 12.76 4.51 1.62
CA LYS A 101 13.71 3.47 2.06
C LYS A 101 13.23 2.70 3.29
N ASP A 102 12.41 3.32 4.14
CA ASP A 102 11.95 2.75 5.41
C ASP A 102 10.44 2.51 5.42
N ASN A 103 10.05 1.47 6.15
CA ASN A 103 8.65 1.07 6.42
C ASN A 103 7.90 2.08 7.34
N THR A 104 8.27 3.35 7.31
CA THR A 104 7.64 4.39 8.11
C THR A 104 6.46 5.01 7.36
N LEU A 105 5.29 5.01 7.99
CA LEU A 105 4.13 5.76 7.51
C LEU A 105 4.52 7.26 7.45
N PRO A 106 4.51 7.89 6.27
CA PRO A 106 4.87 9.31 6.14
C PRO A 106 3.88 10.26 6.83
N ALA A 107 2.89 9.73 7.54
CA ALA A 107 1.66 10.41 7.86
C ALA A 107 1.28 10.43 9.34
N LYS A 108 2.18 10.16 10.30
CA LYS A 108 1.80 10.25 11.73
C LYS A 108 1.18 11.61 12.08
N LYS A 109 1.73 12.70 11.58
CA LYS A 109 1.18 14.06 11.81
C LYS A 109 -0.16 14.28 11.07
N LEU A 110 -0.30 13.72 9.87
CA LEU A 110 -1.54 13.79 9.08
C LEU A 110 -2.66 12.97 9.71
N THR A 111 -2.35 11.80 10.30
CA THR A 111 -3.35 10.97 10.99
C THR A 111 -3.89 11.67 12.25
N VAL A 112 -3.05 12.34 13.02
CA VAL A 112 -3.50 13.12 14.18
C VAL A 112 -4.43 14.26 13.73
N GLY A 113 -4.06 14.99 12.66
CA GLY A 113 -4.89 16.03 12.08
C GLY A 113 -6.24 15.49 11.61
N PHE A 114 -6.26 14.33 10.98
CA PHE A 114 -7.52 13.68 10.53
C PHE A 114 -8.44 13.30 11.72
N VAL A 115 -7.88 12.77 12.81
CA VAL A 115 -8.66 12.45 14.02
C VAL A 115 -9.31 13.71 14.61
N LEU A 116 -8.60 14.83 14.67
CA LEU A 116 -9.16 16.10 15.13
C LEU A 116 -10.32 16.56 14.23
N VAL A 117 -10.18 16.41 12.92
CA VAL A 117 -11.24 16.72 11.94
C VAL A 117 -12.48 15.86 12.16
N VAL A 118 -12.31 14.55 12.42
CA VAL A 118 -13.43 13.64 12.73
C VAL A 118 -14.20 14.13 13.96
N LEU A 119 -13.51 14.57 15.01
CA LEU A 119 -14.16 15.12 16.20
C LEU A 119 -14.95 16.40 15.88
N VAL A 120 -14.42 17.27 15.04
CA VAL A 120 -15.12 18.49 14.59
C VAL A 120 -16.39 18.12 13.80
N VAL A 121 -16.29 17.17 12.85
CA VAL A 121 -17.46 16.71 12.06
C VAL A 121 -18.55 16.15 12.95
N LEU A 122 -18.20 15.39 14.00
CA LEU A 122 -19.18 14.84 14.95
C LEU A 122 -19.88 15.94 15.75
N ALA A 123 -19.19 17.02 16.09
CA ALA A 123 -19.75 18.15 16.85
C ALA A 123 -20.66 19.05 15.99
N LEU A 124 -20.44 19.14 14.68
CA LEU A 124 -21.19 20.01 13.79
C LEU A 124 -22.63 19.50 13.56
N PRO A 125 -23.62 20.41 13.37
CA PRO A 125 -25.01 20.04 13.13
C PRO A 125 -25.16 19.35 11.75
N LEU A 126 -26.04 18.33 11.74
CA LEU A 126 -26.55 17.66 10.55
C LEU A 126 -28.06 17.68 10.60
N GLN A 127 -28.70 18.01 9.49
CA GLN A 127 -30.14 17.97 9.31
C GLN A 127 -30.47 17.05 8.14
N ILE A 128 -31.62 16.43 8.17
CA ILE A 128 -32.08 15.57 7.08
C ILE A 128 -33.36 16.17 6.55
N ILE A 129 -33.33 16.48 5.25
CA ILE A 129 -34.48 17.06 4.53
C ILE A 129 -35.03 15.96 3.64
N GLU A 130 -36.35 15.77 3.72
CA GLU A 130 -37.07 14.90 2.80
C GLU A 130 -37.48 15.71 1.54
N THR A 131 -36.98 15.28 0.40
CA THR A 131 -37.30 15.89 -0.90
C THR A 131 -37.67 14.80 -1.88
N ASN A 132 -38.85 14.82 -2.43
CA ASN A 132 -39.37 13.82 -3.37
C ASN A 132 -39.24 12.37 -2.87
N GLY A 133 -39.51 12.12 -1.56
CA GLY A 133 -39.37 10.79 -0.96
C GLY A 133 -37.95 10.32 -0.71
N LEU A 134 -36.93 11.18 -0.95
CA LEU A 134 -35.55 10.93 -0.66
C LEU A 134 -35.10 11.70 0.58
N LEU A 135 -34.42 11.01 1.49
CA LEU A 135 -33.79 11.61 2.66
C LEU A 135 -32.40 12.14 2.32
N LEU A 136 -32.29 13.45 2.23
CA LEU A 136 -31.03 14.12 1.88
C LEU A 136 -30.39 14.73 3.14
N PRO A 137 -29.19 14.29 3.52
CA PRO A 137 -28.44 14.93 4.59
C PRO A 137 -27.87 16.27 4.14
N VAL A 138 -28.13 17.31 4.91
CA VAL A 138 -27.65 18.68 4.69
C VAL A 138 -27.06 19.25 5.98
N GLY A 139 -26.32 20.34 5.87
CA GLY A 139 -25.75 21.06 7.00
C GLY A 139 -24.25 21.24 6.93
N THR A 140 -23.71 21.94 7.93
CA THR A 140 -22.28 22.26 7.99
C THR A 140 -21.38 21.04 8.11
N SER A 141 -21.86 19.97 8.80
CA SER A 141 -21.16 18.69 8.89
C SER A 141 -20.95 18.07 7.50
N VAL A 142 -22.00 18.02 6.68
CA VAL A 142 -21.96 17.44 5.33
C VAL A 142 -21.07 18.27 4.41
N MET A 143 -21.18 19.60 4.46
CA MET A 143 -20.35 20.49 3.67
C MET A 143 -18.84 20.31 3.98
N LEU A 144 -18.49 20.19 5.26
CA LEU A 144 -17.11 19.93 5.67
C LEU A 144 -16.60 18.59 5.14
N ILE A 145 -17.43 17.53 5.19
CA ILE A 145 -17.06 16.21 4.64
C ILE A 145 -16.79 16.28 3.15
N TYR A 146 -17.60 16.99 2.37
CA TYR A 146 -17.36 17.17 0.94
C TYR A 146 -16.07 17.94 0.65
N ILE A 147 -15.76 19.00 1.42
CA ILE A 147 -14.49 19.74 1.28
C ILE A 147 -13.29 18.81 1.54
N LEU A 148 -13.37 18.01 2.63
CA LEU A 148 -12.29 17.08 2.97
C LEU A 148 -12.14 15.93 1.97
N ALA A 149 -13.25 15.40 1.46
CA ALA A 149 -13.24 14.39 0.40
C ALA A 149 -12.58 14.95 -0.87
N THR A 150 -12.91 16.18 -1.24
CA THR A 150 -12.28 16.86 -2.38
C THR A 150 -10.78 17.05 -2.17
N MET A 151 -10.35 17.41 -0.95
CA MET A 151 -8.93 17.49 -0.61
C MET A 151 -8.22 16.13 -0.76
N CYS A 152 -8.85 15.03 -0.31
CA CYS A 152 -8.29 13.69 -0.51
C CYS A 152 -8.11 13.34 -2.00
N ILE A 153 -9.11 13.69 -2.83
CA ILE A 153 -9.04 13.47 -4.28
C ILE A 153 -7.91 14.30 -4.91
N ILE A 154 -7.75 15.57 -4.52
CA ILE A 154 -6.65 16.43 -4.99
C ILE A 154 -5.29 15.80 -4.63
N VAL A 155 -5.12 15.29 -3.41
CA VAL A 155 -3.89 14.60 -2.98
C VAL A 155 -3.61 13.36 -3.83
N MET A 156 -4.64 12.57 -4.18
CA MET A 156 -4.50 11.43 -5.08
C MET A 156 -4.05 11.85 -6.48
N ILE A 157 -4.66 12.89 -7.04
CA ILE A 157 -4.29 13.44 -8.36
C ILE A 157 -2.85 13.95 -8.37
N ILE A 158 -2.44 14.71 -7.36
CA ILE A 158 -1.06 15.20 -7.22
C ILE A 158 -0.09 14.02 -7.13
N SER A 159 -0.40 13.00 -6.32
CA SER A 159 0.43 11.79 -6.21
C SER A 159 0.58 11.06 -7.54
N MET A 160 -0.50 10.99 -8.33
CA MET A 160 -0.51 10.40 -9.67
C MET A 160 0.37 11.20 -10.65
N ILE A 161 0.25 12.52 -10.68
CA ILE A 161 1.05 13.40 -11.54
C ILE A 161 2.54 13.28 -11.21
N LEU A 162 2.89 13.27 -9.92
CA LEU A 162 4.26 13.08 -9.47
C LEU A 162 4.82 11.68 -9.82
N GLY A 163 3.94 10.68 -9.86
CA GLY A 163 4.27 9.28 -10.22
C GLY A 163 4.15 8.95 -11.70
N ARG A 164 3.96 9.93 -12.60
CA ARG A 164 3.61 9.74 -14.02
C ARG A 164 4.52 8.76 -14.79
N LYS A 165 5.79 8.66 -14.45
CA LYS A 165 6.73 7.71 -15.08
C LYS A 165 6.40 6.24 -14.79
N ASN A 166 5.71 5.97 -13.69
CA ASN A 166 5.41 4.64 -13.17
C ASN A 166 3.91 4.29 -13.22
N LEU A 167 3.09 5.08 -13.95
CA LEU A 167 1.63 4.88 -14.04
C LEU A 167 1.23 3.51 -14.62
N LYS A 168 2.08 2.89 -15.43
CA LYS A 168 1.85 1.53 -15.97
C LYS A 168 2.00 0.42 -14.91
N SER A 169 2.45 0.75 -13.68
CA SER A 169 2.57 -0.23 -12.62
C SER A 169 1.20 -0.77 -12.21
N ARG A 170 1.11 -2.10 -12.01
CA ARG A 170 -0.11 -2.77 -11.53
C ARG A 170 -0.62 -2.21 -10.20
N LYS A 171 0.25 -1.61 -9.38
CA LYS A 171 -0.10 -0.99 -8.09
C LYS A 171 -1.02 0.24 -8.23
N TYR A 172 -1.14 0.82 -9.42
CA TYR A 172 -2.09 1.92 -9.70
C TYR A 172 -3.45 1.43 -10.23
N VAL A 173 -3.64 0.14 -10.51
CA VAL A 173 -4.92 -0.42 -10.97
C VAL A 173 -6.09 -0.05 -10.04
N PRO A 174 -5.99 -0.14 -8.70
CA PRO A 174 -7.08 0.27 -7.82
C PRO A 174 -7.47 1.75 -7.98
N LEU A 175 -6.52 2.62 -8.28
CA LEU A 175 -6.78 4.05 -8.51
C LEU A 175 -7.57 4.27 -9.81
N TYR A 176 -7.23 3.56 -10.88
CA TYR A 176 -8.00 3.64 -12.14
C TYR A 176 -9.42 3.12 -11.94
N LEU A 177 -9.58 2.02 -11.19
CA LEU A 177 -10.90 1.51 -10.84
C LEU A 177 -11.69 2.48 -9.98
N LEU A 178 -11.05 3.18 -9.03
CA LEU A 178 -11.71 4.23 -8.25
C LEU A 178 -12.30 5.30 -9.16
N ILE A 179 -11.51 5.83 -10.10
CA ILE A 179 -11.96 6.88 -11.03
C ILE A 179 -13.11 6.35 -11.89
N PHE A 180 -12.99 5.13 -12.41
CA PHE A 180 -14.02 4.50 -13.23
C PHE A 180 -15.33 4.32 -12.46
N PHE A 181 -15.28 3.67 -11.28
CA PHE A 181 -16.48 3.44 -10.48
C PHE A 181 -17.09 4.74 -9.96
N PHE A 182 -16.27 5.74 -9.63
CA PHE A 182 -16.79 7.05 -9.24
C PHE A 182 -17.57 7.71 -10.37
N ALA A 183 -17.08 7.66 -11.59
CA ALA A 183 -17.82 8.16 -12.76
C ALA A 183 -19.12 7.38 -13.00
N VAL A 184 -19.08 6.04 -12.89
CA VAL A 184 -20.27 5.19 -13.02
C VAL A 184 -21.31 5.52 -11.93
N VAL A 185 -20.89 5.64 -10.67
CA VAL A 185 -21.77 5.98 -9.55
C VAL A 185 -22.44 7.33 -9.77
N LEU A 186 -21.72 8.36 -10.21
CA LEU A 186 -22.28 9.69 -10.51
C LEU A 186 -23.35 9.62 -11.60
N VAL A 187 -23.11 8.88 -12.69
CA VAL A 187 -24.07 8.72 -13.78
C VAL A 187 -25.32 7.96 -13.30
N VAL A 188 -25.12 6.85 -12.59
CA VAL A 188 -26.25 6.03 -12.12
C VAL A 188 -27.06 6.76 -11.06
N GLN A 189 -26.45 7.48 -10.12
CA GLN A 189 -27.18 8.26 -9.11
C GLN A 189 -27.97 9.43 -9.72
N LYS A 190 -27.51 9.98 -10.86
CA LYS A 190 -28.29 10.98 -11.59
C LYS A 190 -29.54 10.38 -12.25
N LEU A 191 -29.44 9.14 -12.74
CA LEU A 191 -30.56 8.44 -13.42
C LEU A 191 -31.50 7.75 -12.42
N LEU A 192 -30.94 7.19 -11.35
CA LEU A 192 -31.62 6.41 -10.33
C LEU A 192 -31.18 6.87 -8.93
N PRO A 193 -31.69 8.01 -8.43
CA PRO A 193 -31.28 8.61 -7.15
C PRO A 193 -31.51 7.72 -5.93
N GLU A 194 -32.42 6.74 -6.05
CA GLU A 194 -32.74 5.79 -4.98
C GLU A 194 -31.65 4.73 -4.75
N LEU A 195 -30.71 4.57 -5.70
CA LEU A 195 -29.67 3.55 -5.62
C LEU A 195 -28.41 4.11 -4.94
N PHE A 196 -28.11 3.56 -3.76
CA PHE A 196 -26.85 3.84 -3.05
C PHE A 196 -25.78 2.84 -3.49
N LEU A 197 -24.87 3.27 -4.39
CA LEU A 197 -23.85 2.41 -4.99
C LEU A 197 -22.42 2.67 -4.47
N ILE A 198 -22.25 3.57 -3.49
CA ILE A 198 -20.93 3.95 -2.99
C ILE A 198 -20.25 2.76 -2.29
N ASN A 199 -20.96 2.08 -1.37
CA ASN A 199 -20.42 0.90 -0.68
C ASN A 199 -20.13 -0.29 -1.62
N PRO A 200 -21.03 -0.68 -2.56
CA PRO A 200 -20.69 -1.64 -3.61
C PRO A 200 -19.40 -1.30 -4.36
N ALA A 201 -19.24 -0.03 -4.76
CA ALA A 201 -18.01 0.41 -5.45
C ALA A 201 -16.76 0.26 -4.56
N PHE A 202 -16.83 0.65 -3.30
CA PHE A 202 -15.73 0.50 -2.34
C PHE A 202 -15.33 -0.95 -2.13
N VAL A 203 -16.30 -1.87 -2.05
CA VAL A 203 -16.03 -3.31 -1.92
C VAL A 203 -15.30 -3.84 -3.14
N VAL A 204 -15.74 -3.50 -4.36
CA VAL A 204 -15.07 -3.94 -5.60
C VAL A 204 -13.64 -3.40 -5.68
N ILE A 205 -13.43 -2.13 -5.30
CA ILE A 205 -12.10 -1.53 -5.28
C ILE A 205 -11.22 -2.22 -4.22
N ALA A 206 -11.76 -2.52 -3.03
CA ALA A 206 -11.03 -3.24 -1.99
C ALA A 206 -10.62 -4.65 -2.44
N PHE A 207 -11.49 -5.37 -3.16
CA PHE A 207 -11.13 -6.64 -3.80
C PHE A 207 -10.02 -6.48 -4.84
N SER A 208 -10.10 -5.47 -5.69
CA SER A 208 -9.03 -5.18 -6.66
C SER A 208 -7.70 -4.87 -5.97
N MET A 209 -7.73 -4.14 -4.85
CA MET A 209 -6.55 -3.90 -4.04
C MET A 209 -5.97 -5.20 -3.49
N TYR A 210 -6.80 -6.14 -3.03
CA TYR A 210 -6.35 -7.45 -2.57
C TYR A 210 -5.53 -8.17 -3.64
N PHE A 211 -6.04 -8.24 -4.87
CA PHE A 211 -5.34 -8.89 -5.98
C PHE A 211 -4.08 -8.16 -6.46
N THR A 212 -3.99 -6.86 -6.23
CA THR A 212 -2.83 -6.06 -6.67
C THR A 212 -1.75 -5.90 -5.60
N ILE A 213 -2.11 -5.94 -4.32
CA ILE A 213 -1.20 -5.71 -3.20
C ILE A 213 -0.76 -7.02 -2.58
N GLU A 214 -1.72 -7.92 -2.35
CA GLU A 214 -1.52 -9.18 -1.62
C GLU A 214 -1.52 -10.40 -2.53
N ASN A 215 -1.29 -10.24 -3.82
CA ASN A 215 -0.94 -11.43 -4.59
C ASN A 215 0.36 -11.98 -3.99
N PRO A 216 0.31 -13.08 -3.20
CA PRO A 216 1.49 -13.64 -2.54
C PRO A 216 2.57 -13.98 -3.54
N ASP A 217 2.18 -14.35 -4.76
CA ASP A 217 3.09 -14.66 -5.85
C ASP A 217 3.89 -13.43 -6.30
N MET A 218 3.29 -12.23 -6.29
CA MET A 218 3.98 -11.00 -6.68
C MET A 218 4.96 -10.50 -5.60
N ASN A 219 4.60 -10.61 -4.31
CA ASN A 219 5.50 -10.25 -3.23
C ASN A 219 6.65 -11.26 -3.12
N MET A 220 6.38 -12.54 -3.35
CA MET A 220 7.39 -13.61 -3.42
C MET A 220 8.33 -13.43 -4.61
N VAL A 221 7.81 -13.01 -5.77
CA VAL A 221 8.61 -12.70 -6.96
C VAL A 221 9.48 -11.47 -6.72
N ASP A 222 8.96 -10.40 -6.12
CA ASP A 222 9.74 -9.20 -5.79
C ASP A 222 10.88 -9.54 -4.80
N GLU A 223 10.61 -10.36 -3.79
CA GLU A 223 11.60 -10.84 -2.80
C GLU A 223 12.64 -11.77 -3.45
N LEU A 224 12.20 -12.69 -4.33
CA LEU A 224 13.10 -13.55 -5.10
C LEU A 224 14.02 -12.76 -6.03
N ILE A 225 13.51 -11.71 -6.68
CA ILE A 225 14.31 -10.83 -7.53
C ILE A 225 15.34 -10.06 -6.70
N GLU A 226 14.98 -9.57 -5.53
CA GLU A 226 15.90 -8.86 -4.63
C GLU A 226 16.98 -9.78 -4.09
N ASN A 227 16.61 -10.98 -3.62
CA ASN A 227 17.54 -12.02 -3.16
C ASN A 227 18.48 -12.48 -4.29
N LYS A 228 17.96 -12.66 -5.51
CA LYS A 228 18.78 -12.99 -6.67
C LYS A 228 19.85 -11.93 -6.93
N LYS A 229 19.49 -10.65 -6.90
CA LYS A 229 20.46 -9.54 -7.06
C LYS A 229 21.53 -9.52 -5.97
N LEU A 230 21.17 -9.84 -4.73
CA LEU A 230 22.12 -9.93 -3.62
C LEU A 230 23.10 -11.10 -3.83
N ILE A 231 22.59 -12.27 -4.26
CA ILE A 231 23.41 -13.44 -4.56
C ILE A 231 24.36 -13.16 -5.74
N GLU A 232 23.87 -12.51 -6.81
CA GLU A 232 24.69 -12.15 -7.97
C GLU A 232 25.83 -11.20 -7.55
N ARG A 233 25.56 -10.18 -6.74
CA ARG A 233 26.61 -9.27 -6.21
C ARG A 233 27.63 -10.00 -5.35
N ALA A 234 27.18 -10.86 -4.44
CA ALA A 234 28.07 -11.65 -3.58
C ALA A 234 28.96 -12.61 -4.42
N ALA A 235 28.41 -13.21 -5.47
CA ALA A 235 29.16 -14.07 -6.40
C ALA A 235 30.21 -13.26 -7.19
N GLU A 236 29.86 -12.06 -7.63
CA GLU A 236 30.77 -11.15 -8.34
C GLU A 236 31.91 -10.69 -7.42
N GLU A 237 31.63 -10.26 -6.20
CA GLU A 237 32.62 -9.89 -5.19
C GLU A 237 33.56 -11.06 -4.86
N LYS A 238 33.00 -12.28 -4.71
CA LYS A 238 33.81 -13.50 -4.48
C LYS A 238 34.72 -13.79 -5.67
N SER A 239 34.25 -13.63 -6.91
CA SER A 239 35.05 -13.82 -8.12
C SER A 239 36.22 -12.83 -8.19
N ILE A 240 35.94 -11.55 -7.91
CA ILE A 240 36.97 -10.49 -7.86
C ILE A 240 37.98 -10.79 -6.76
N PHE A 241 37.57 -11.25 -5.59
CA PHE A 241 38.44 -11.63 -4.49
C PHE A 241 39.36 -12.79 -4.88
N LEU A 242 38.79 -13.86 -5.46
CA LEU A 242 39.58 -15.01 -5.94
C LEU A 242 40.57 -14.63 -7.03
N PHE A 243 40.20 -13.75 -7.96
CA PHE A 243 41.06 -13.24 -8.98
C PHE A 243 42.25 -12.47 -8.39
N LYS A 244 42.00 -11.55 -7.45
CA LYS A 244 43.04 -10.79 -6.74
C LYS A 244 43.99 -11.70 -5.94
N MET A 245 43.42 -12.71 -5.24
CA MET A 245 44.25 -13.72 -4.53
C MET A 245 45.12 -14.51 -5.50
N SER A 246 44.55 -14.96 -6.64
CA SER A 246 45.30 -15.69 -7.66
C SER A 246 46.45 -14.86 -8.22
N GLN A 247 46.22 -13.56 -8.48
CA GLN A 247 47.30 -12.66 -8.91
C GLN A 247 48.36 -12.46 -7.81
N GLY A 248 47.90 -12.24 -6.55
CA GLY A 248 48.84 -12.07 -5.42
C GLY A 248 49.69 -13.30 -5.12
N LEU A 249 49.21 -14.50 -5.44
CA LEU A 249 49.95 -15.75 -5.28
C LEU A 249 50.88 -16.02 -6.47
N LYS A 250 50.57 -15.54 -7.66
CA LYS A 250 51.33 -15.79 -8.86
C LYS A 250 52.72 -15.16 -8.80
N GLU A 251 52.87 -13.98 -8.21
CA GLU A 251 54.16 -13.30 -8.07
C GLU A 251 55.15 -14.06 -7.16
N PRO A 252 54.78 -14.45 -5.91
CA PRO A 252 55.70 -15.21 -5.06
C PRO A 252 55.96 -16.62 -5.60
N VAL A 253 54.99 -17.28 -6.25
CA VAL A 253 55.23 -18.58 -6.88
C VAL A 253 56.22 -18.48 -8.04
N ASN A 254 56.07 -17.45 -8.88
CA ASN A 254 57.05 -17.20 -9.98
C ASN A 254 58.44 -16.82 -9.44
N ALA A 255 58.52 -16.13 -8.31
CA ALA A 255 59.79 -15.80 -7.66
C ALA A 255 60.48 -17.08 -7.14
N ILE A 256 59.72 -17.96 -6.51
CA ILE A 256 60.24 -19.28 -6.06
C ILE A 256 60.67 -20.14 -7.23
N ASP A 257 59.89 -20.22 -8.33
CA ASP A 257 60.24 -21.00 -9.53
C ASP A 257 61.53 -20.49 -10.18
N LYS A 258 61.69 -19.15 -10.25
CA LYS A 258 62.95 -18.56 -10.72
C LYS A 258 64.17 -18.92 -9.85
N GLN A 259 63.97 -18.94 -8.55
CA GLN A 259 65.04 -19.30 -7.61
C GLN A 259 65.40 -20.79 -7.72
N ILE A 260 64.41 -21.67 -7.82
CA ILE A 260 64.65 -23.11 -8.06
C ILE A 260 65.45 -23.34 -9.35
N LYS A 261 65.12 -22.67 -10.45
CA LYS A 261 65.87 -22.76 -11.72
C LYS A 261 67.27 -22.25 -11.62
N ILE A 262 67.54 -21.24 -10.78
CA ILE A 262 68.94 -20.79 -10.51
C ILE A 262 69.70 -21.86 -9.72
N PHE A 263 69.04 -22.58 -8.80
CA PHE A 263 69.65 -23.67 -8.06
C PHE A 263 69.95 -24.92 -8.91
N GLU A 264 69.11 -25.23 -9.87
CA GLU A 264 69.34 -26.37 -10.79
C GLU A 264 70.54 -26.12 -11.74
N ASN A 265 70.82 -24.85 -12.05
CA ASN A 265 71.88 -24.49 -13.04
C ASN A 265 73.21 -24.13 -12.42
N ASN A 266 73.37 -23.91 -11.12
CA ASN A 266 74.63 -23.50 -10.51
C ASN A 266 75.03 -24.42 -9.32
N ASN A 267 76.26 -24.79 -9.22
CA ASN A 267 76.89 -25.41 -8.05
C ASN A 267 76.75 -24.48 -6.83
N LEU A 268 75.87 -24.84 -5.93
CA LEU A 268 75.42 -24.06 -4.78
C LEU A 268 76.55 -23.64 -3.84
N THR A 269 76.72 -22.33 -3.62
CA THR A 269 77.47 -21.77 -2.50
C THR A 269 76.57 -21.59 -1.29
N LYS A 270 77.08 -21.70 -0.06
CA LYS A 270 76.34 -21.50 1.21
C LYS A 270 75.57 -20.17 1.30
N LYS A 271 75.98 -19.17 0.53
CA LYS A 271 75.35 -17.85 0.47
C LYS A 271 74.02 -17.85 -0.25
N ASP A 272 73.84 -18.68 -1.25
CA ASP A 272 72.66 -18.79 -2.07
C ASP A 272 71.53 -19.50 -1.33
N ILE A 273 71.87 -20.46 -0.42
CA ILE A 273 70.94 -21.14 0.45
C ILE A 273 70.34 -20.19 1.50
N ALA A 274 71.11 -19.26 2.05
CA ALA A 274 70.65 -18.27 3.02
C ALA A 274 69.61 -17.30 2.41
N ILE A 275 69.82 -16.84 1.16
CA ILE A 275 68.87 -15.94 0.46
C ILE A 275 67.54 -16.63 0.17
N VAL A 276 67.57 -17.92 -0.16
CA VAL A 276 66.35 -18.68 -0.41
C VAL A 276 65.54 -18.91 0.87
N MET A 277 66.21 -19.24 1.98
CA MET A 277 65.54 -19.39 3.27
C MET A 277 64.92 -18.09 3.78
N GLU A 278 65.55 -16.93 3.50
CA GLU A 278 64.99 -15.63 3.85
C GLU A 278 63.73 -15.30 3.04
N ASN A 279 63.69 -15.66 1.76
CA ASN A 279 62.52 -15.41 0.88
C ASN A 279 61.34 -16.41 1.09
N ILE A 280 61.59 -17.60 1.67
CA ILE A 280 60.54 -18.57 2.04
C ILE A 280 59.85 -18.16 3.34
N ASN A 281 60.50 -17.39 4.20
CA ASN A 281 59.97 -16.92 5.48
C ASN A 281 59.26 -15.55 5.45
N GLN A 282 59.18 -14.91 4.30
CA GLN A 282 58.32 -13.73 4.03
C GLN A 282 56.98 -14.16 3.42
#